data_edd3c49d141b875291c710659b6a6418
#
_entry.id   edd3c49d141b875291c710659b6a6418
#
_cell.length_a   1.000
_cell.length_b   1.000
_cell.length_c   1.000
_cell.angle_alpha   90.00
_cell.angle_beta   90.00
_cell.angle_gamma   90.00
#
_symmetry.space_group_name_H-M   'P 1'
#
loop_
_entity.id
_entity.type
_entity.pdbx_description
1 polymer ?
#
loop_
_entity_poly.entity_id
_entity_poly.type
_entity_poly.pdbx_seq_one_letter_code
_entity_poly.pdbx_strand_id
1 'polypeptide(L)'
;MTGYDVLEQERVTKLPNNTAFVERLNLSIRQHLPALGRRVLTRAQSPVGLSHQALLFLIYYNFCLVHASLRLPLDTPRATRGSGSLKRWQERTPATVAGLTDHVWTLREVLLYRVPPSRQVQSVP
;
A
#
# COMPACT_ATOMS: atom_id res chain seq x y z
N MET A 1 14.15 -37.63 1.27
CA MET A 1 13.69 -36.64 0.32
C MET A 1 12.46 -37.22 -0.38
N THR A 2 11.31 -36.75 -0.04
CA THR A 2 10.06 -37.15 -0.66
C THR A 2 9.84 -36.34 -1.92
N GLY A 3 9.29 -36.93 -2.98
CA GLY A 3 9.13 -36.27 -4.30
C GLY A 3 8.29 -34.99 -4.31
N TYR A 4 7.67 -34.64 -3.19
CA TYR A 4 6.93 -33.39 -3.01
C TYR A 4 7.86 -32.17 -2.87
N ASP A 5 9.04 -32.31 -2.26
CA ASP A 5 10.00 -31.22 -2.06
C ASP A 5 10.63 -30.76 -3.39
N VAL A 6 10.81 -31.68 -4.33
CA VAL A 6 11.39 -31.38 -5.64
C VAL A 6 10.39 -30.59 -6.51
N LEU A 7 9.10 -30.93 -6.43
CA LEU A 7 8.05 -30.23 -7.19
C LEU A 7 7.77 -28.83 -6.64
N GLU A 8 7.93 -28.63 -5.32
CA GLU A 8 7.79 -27.34 -4.68
C GLU A 8 8.96 -26.41 -5.03
N GLN A 9 10.19 -26.93 -5.04
CA GLN A 9 11.38 -26.20 -5.49
C GLN A 9 11.33 -25.82 -6.97
N GLU A 10 10.82 -26.70 -7.84
CA GLU A 10 10.64 -26.39 -9.26
C GLU A 10 9.55 -25.32 -9.50
N ARG A 11 8.52 -25.24 -8.66
CA ARG A 11 7.51 -24.17 -8.72
C ARG A 11 8.09 -22.83 -8.33
N VAL A 12 8.93 -22.77 -7.30
CA VAL A 12 9.57 -21.52 -6.84
C VAL A 12 10.57 -21.00 -7.88
N THR A 13 11.27 -21.88 -8.58
CA THR A 13 12.24 -21.49 -9.61
C THR A 13 11.59 -21.11 -10.96
N LYS A 14 10.33 -21.46 -11.19
CA LYS A 14 9.58 -21.13 -12.42
C LYS A 14 8.69 -19.89 -12.31
N LEU A 15 8.70 -19.19 -11.18
CA LEU A 15 8.05 -17.87 -11.11
C LEU A 15 8.85 -16.91 -12.02
N PRO A 16 8.29 -16.43 -13.14
CA PRO A 16 8.98 -15.45 -13.95
C PRO A 16 9.32 -14.27 -13.04
N ASN A 17 10.59 -13.85 -13.02
CA ASN A 17 11.01 -12.62 -12.33
C ASN A 17 10.28 -11.44 -12.97
N ASN A 18 9.06 -11.23 -12.51
CA ASN A 18 8.22 -10.17 -13.02
C ASN A 18 8.60 -8.87 -12.31
N THR A 19 9.56 -8.15 -12.88
CA THR A 19 10.00 -6.84 -12.39
C THR A 19 8.92 -5.76 -12.52
N ALA A 20 7.85 -6.02 -13.27
CA ALA A 20 6.78 -5.05 -13.51
C ALA A 20 6.14 -4.52 -12.22
N PHE A 21 6.04 -5.34 -11.18
CA PHE A 21 5.53 -4.88 -9.87
C PHE A 21 6.49 -3.91 -9.20
N VAL A 22 7.80 -4.19 -9.25
CA VAL A 22 8.83 -3.33 -8.69
C VAL A 22 8.92 -2.01 -9.46
N GLU A 23 8.84 -2.07 -10.79
CA GLU A 23 8.84 -0.88 -11.65
C GLU A 23 7.61 -0.01 -11.39
N ARG A 24 6.43 -0.62 -11.24
CA ARG A 24 5.20 0.10 -10.91
C ARG A 24 5.29 0.75 -9.53
N LEU A 25 5.82 0.06 -8.53
CA LEU A 25 6.04 0.62 -7.20
C LEU A 25 7.02 1.80 -7.26
N ASN A 26 8.14 1.66 -7.97
CA ASN A 26 9.11 2.72 -8.16
C ASN A 26 8.50 3.94 -8.86
N LEU A 27 7.63 3.72 -9.86
CA LEU A 27 6.91 4.80 -10.52
C LEU A 27 5.97 5.52 -9.54
N SER A 28 5.19 4.77 -8.75
CA SER A 28 4.30 5.33 -7.73
C SER A 28 5.06 6.15 -6.69
N ILE A 29 6.20 5.67 -6.23
CA ILE A 29 7.07 6.40 -5.30
C ILE A 29 7.52 7.73 -5.92
N ARG A 30 7.99 7.71 -7.16
CA ARG A 30 8.46 8.93 -7.85
C ARG A 30 7.34 9.94 -8.11
N GLN A 31 6.12 9.47 -8.35
CA GLN A 31 4.95 10.33 -8.58
C GLN A 31 4.46 11.00 -7.30
N HIS A 32 4.53 10.31 -6.17
CA HIS A 32 3.99 10.80 -4.90
C HIS A 32 5.04 11.43 -3.99
N LEU A 33 6.33 11.15 -4.21
CA LEU A 33 7.45 11.76 -3.50
C LEU A 33 8.24 12.68 -4.43
N PRO A 34 7.89 13.97 -4.51
CA PRO A 34 8.57 14.92 -5.41
C PRO A 34 10.08 14.95 -5.19
N ALA A 35 10.54 14.80 -3.96
CA ALA A 35 11.96 14.80 -3.61
C ALA A 35 12.77 13.67 -4.29
N LEU A 36 12.12 12.58 -4.69
CA LEU A 36 12.73 11.44 -5.41
C LEU A 36 12.46 11.48 -6.91
N GLY A 37 11.74 12.49 -7.41
CA GLY A 37 11.48 12.69 -8.83
C GLY A 37 12.75 13.08 -9.60
N ARG A 38 12.78 12.72 -10.88
CA ARG A 38 13.84 13.22 -11.77
C ARG A 38 13.55 14.68 -12.14
N ARG A 39 14.56 15.55 -12.10
CA ARG A 39 14.47 16.98 -12.51
C ARG A 39 13.42 17.79 -11.73
N VAL A 40 13.36 17.60 -10.42
CA VAL A 40 12.48 18.40 -9.55
C VAL A 40 13.26 19.56 -8.92
N LEU A 41 12.58 20.69 -8.76
CA LEU A 41 13.12 21.87 -8.07
C LEU A 41 13.21 21.66 -6.56
N THR A 42 12.34 20.84 -6.00
CA THR A 42 12.28 20.48 -4.58
C THR A 42 13.12 19.25 -4.31
N ARG A 43 14.38 19.43 -3.93
CA ARG A 43 15.20 18.35 -3.38
C ARG A 43 14.97 18.23 -1.87
N ALA A 44 15.02 17.02 -1.36
CA ALA A 44 15.07 16.83 0.09
C ALA A 44 16.33 17.50 0.65
N GLN A 45 16.14 18.50 1.49
CA GLN A 45 17.26 19.25 2.07
C GLN A 45 17.91 18.52 3.24
N SER A 46 17.23 17.50 3.80
CA SER A 46 17.76 16.69 4.90
C SER A 46 17.29 15.23 4.80
N PRO A 47 18.09 14.27 5.26
CA PRO A 47 17.71 12.86 5.35
C PRO A 47 16.47 12.64 6.24
N VAL A 48 16.33 13.41 7.30
CA VAL A 48 15.17 13.37 8.21
C VAL A 48 13.89 13.79 7.50
N GLY A 49 13.93 14.89 6.75
CA GLY A 49 12.78 15.34 5.97
C GLY A 49 12.35 14.31 4.90
N LEU A 50 13.31 13.67 4.24
CA LEU A 50 13.02 12.60 3.29
C LEU A 50 12.37 11.39 3.97
N SER A 51 12.86 11.01 5.16
CA SER A 51 12.29 9.91 5.94
C SER A 51 10.84 10.19 6.34
N HIS A 52 10.52 11.41 6.77
CA HIS A 52 9.15 11.78 7.10
C HIS A 52 8.23 11.74 5.88
N GLN A 53 8.69 12.21 4.74
CA GLN A 53 7.92 12.14 3.49
C GLN A 53 7.69 10.68 3.06
N ALA A 54 8.70 9.82 3.18
CA ALA A 54 8.58 8.41 2.88
C ALA A 54 7.60 7.69 3.82
N LEU A 55 7.62 7.99 5.11
CA LEU A 55 6.66 7.46 6.08
C LEU A 55 5.23 7.90 5.77
N LEU A 56 5.02 9.18 5.49
CA LEU A 56 3.70 9.68 5.11
C LEU A 56 3.19 9.00 3.82
N PHE A 57 4.07 8.82 2.83
CA PHE A 57 3.74 8.10 1.62
C PHE A 57 3.36 6.64 1.90
N LEU A 58 4.11 5.93 2.75
CA LEU A 58 3.81 4.55 3.11
C LEU A 58 2.45 4.41 3.80
N ILE A 59 2.12 5.33 4.70
CA ILE A 59 0.81 5.34 5.35
C ILE A 59 -0.29 5.62 4.33
N TYR A 60 -0.13 6.64 3.50
CA TYR A 60 -1.07 6.97 2.44
C TYR A 60 -1.27 5.80 1.47
N TYR A 61 -0.19 5.17 1.00
CA TYR A 61 -0.23 4.05 0.07
C TYR A 61 -0.98 2.85 0.64
N ASN A 62 -0.77 2.55 1.91
CA ASN A 62 -1.37 1.36 2.53
C ASN A 62 -2.79 1.58 3.04
N PHE A 63 -3.14 2.76 3.52
CA PHE A 63 -4.43 3.03 4.17
C PHE A 63 -5.42 3.82 3.31
N CYS A 64 -4.94 4.72 2.46
CA CYS A 64 -5.80 5.63 1.69
C CYS A 64 -5.90 5.26 0.21
N LEU A 65 -4.81 4.74 -0.38
CA LEU A 65 -4.77 4.47 -1.81
C LEU A 65 -5.41 3.12 -2.13
N VAL A 66 -6.50 3.15 -2.89
CA VAL A 66 -7.17 1.94 -3.37
C VAL A 66 -6.40 1.33 -4.55
N HIS A 67 -6.28 0.02 -4.54
CA HIS A 67 -5.57 -0.71 -5.59
C HIS A 67 -6.53 -1.54 -6.43
N ALA A 68 -6.50 -1.34 -7.75
CA ALA A 68 -7.37 -2.07 -8.67
C ALA A 68 -7.18 -3.59 -8.61
N SER A 69 -5.96 -4.05 -8.32
CA SER A 69 -5.64 -5.47 -8.15
C SER A 69 -6.22 -6.11 -6.89
N LEU A 70 -6.57 -5.31 -5.89
CA LEU A 70 -7.11 -5.78 -4.60
C LEU A 70 -8.64 -5.67 -4.50
N ARG A 71 -9.29 -5.09 -5.51
CA ARG A 71 -10.75 -4.92 -5.53
C ARG A 71 -11.46 -6.28 -5.58
N LEU A 72 -12.62 -6.36 -4.94
CA LEU A 72 -13.50 -7.52 -5.00
C LEU A 72 -14.76 -7.20 -5.81
N PRO A 73 -15.31 -8.16 -6.57
CA PRO A 73 -16.62 -7.98 -7.20
C PRO A 73 -17.70 -7.87 -6.10
N LEU A 74 -18.66 -6.99 -6.32
CA LEU A 74 -19.85 -6.88 -5.47
C LEU A 74 -20.91 -7.85 -5.99
N ASP A 75 -21.53 -8.62 -5.11
CA ASP A 75 -22.62 -9.52 -5.45
C ASP A 75 -23.82 -8.74 -5.99
N THR A 76 -24.11 -7.58 -5.42
CA THR A 76 -25.14 -6.65 -5.88
C THR A 76 -24.52 -5.30 -6.23
N PRO A 77 -24.64 -4.86 -7.51
CA PRO A 77 -24.16 -3.54 -7.92
C PRO A 77 -24.88 -2.42 -7.14
N ARG A 78 -24.12 -1.43 -6.68
CA ARG A 78 -24.65 -0.29 -5.91
C ARG A 78 -24.71 0.97 -6.77
N ALA A 79 -25.77 1.78 -6.58
CA ALA A 79 -25.88 3.08 -7.24
C ALA A 79 -24.74 4.02 -6.80
N THR A 80 -24.16 4.71 -7.77
CA THR A 80 -23.11 5.72 -7.54
C THR A 80 -23.70 7.12 -7.63
N ARG A 81 -23.36 8.02 -6.72
CA ARG A 81 -23.82 9.43 -6.81
C ARG A 81 -23.26 10.06 -8.08
N GLY A 82 -24.13 10.45 -9.00
CA GLY A 82 -23.83 11.37 -10.10
C GLY A 82 -23.34 10.79 -11.42
N SER A 83 -22.96 9.52 -11.55
CA SER A 83 -22.40 8.99 -12.80
C SER A 83 -23.33 8.08 -13.62
N GLY A 84 -24.52 7.74 -13.14
CA GLY A 84 -25.44 6.81 -13.80
C GLY A 84 -24.95 5.36 -13.92
N SER A 85 -23.66 5.08 -13.69
CA SER A 85 -23.10 3.73 -13.74
C SER A 85 -23.11 3.08 -12.35
N LEU A 86 -23.47 1.79 -12.30
CA LEU A 86 -23.47 1.04 -11.04
C LEU A 86 -22.06 0.65 -10.61
N LYS A 87 -21.76 0.84 -9.33
CA LYS A 87 -20.51 0.39 -8.73
C LYS A 87 -20.53 -1.14 -8.61
N ARG A 88 -19.68 -1.81 -9.36
CA ARG A 88 -19.57 -3.28 -9.42
C ARG A 88 -18.45 -3.86 -8.57
N TRP A 89 -17.58 -3.00 -8.04
CA TRP A 89 -16.37 -3.40 -7.33
C TRP A 89 -16.30 -2.74 -5.97
N GLN A 90 -15.92 -3.53 -4.98
CA GLN A 90 -15.53 -3.01 -3.68
C GLN A 90 -14.05 -2.64 -3.73
N GLU A 91 -13.77 -1.36 -3.53
CA GLU A 91 -12.41 -0.84 -3.45
C GLU A 91 -11.74 -1.26 -2.15
N ARG A 92 -10.47 -1.66 -2.24
CA ARG A 92 -9.69 -2.11 -1.09
C ARG A 92 -8.30 -1.52 -1.13
N THR A 93 -7.76 -1.25 0.05
CA THR A 93 -6.36 -0.87 0.27
C THR A 93 -5.57 -2.07 0.79
N PRO A 94 -4.23 -2.05 0.73
CA PRO A 94 -3.41 -3.10 1.35
C PRO A 94 -3.75 -3.33 2.82
N ALA A 95 -3.99 -2.27 3.60
CA ALA A 95 -4.35 -2.37 5.02
C ALA A 95 -5.70 -3.05 5.26
N THR A 96 -6.71 -2.81 4.40
CA THR A 96 -8.00 -3.53 4.51
C THR A 96 -7.84 -4.99 4.16
N VAL A 97 -7.01 -5.34 3.19
CA VAL A 97 -6.73 -6.74 2.82
C VAL A 97 -5.98 -7.46 3.94
N ALA A 98 -5.04 -6.77 4.60
CA ALA A 98 -4.30 -7.31 5.74
C ALA A 98 -5.11 -7.38 7.05
N GLY A 99 -6.36 -6.88 7.05
CA GLY A 99 -7.21 -6.88 8.25
C GLY A 99 -6.80 -5.86 9.32
N LEU A 100 -5.98 -4.87 8.95
CA LEU A 100 -5.55 -3.81 9.88
C LEU A 100 -6.61 -2.72 10.05
N THR A 101 -7.53 -2.61 9.11
CA THR A 101 -8.65 -1.67 9.13
C THR A 101 -9.84 -2.26 8.36
N ASP A 102 -11.03 -1.81 8.71
CA ASP A 102 -12.31 -2.22 8.11
C ASP A 102 -12.74 -1.35 6.92
N HIS A 103 -12.10 -0.20 6.73
CA HIS A 103 -12.47 0.77 5.69
C HIS A 103 -11.22 1.42 5.06
N VAL A 104 -11.46 2.12 3.95
CA VAL A 104 -10.46 2.96 3.28
C VAL A 104 -10.37 4.28 4.02
N TRP A 105 -9.20 4.61 4.54
CA TRP A 105 -8.98 5.84 5.30
C TRP A 105 -8.92 7.06 4.41
N THR A 106 -9.42 8.16 4.89
CA THR A 106 -9.17 9.48 4.31
C THR A 106 -7.85 10.05 4.83
N LEU A 107 -7.24 10.94 4.05
CA LEU A 107 -6.02 11.62 4.50
C LEU A 107 -6.25 12.40 5.81
N ARG A 108 -7.45 12.94 6.03
CA ARG A 108 -7.83 13.60 7.27
C ARG A 108 -7.76 12.64 8.46
N GLU A 109 -8.27 11.44 8.33
CA GLU A 109 -8.21 10.42 9.39
C GLU A 109 -6.77 10.07 9.73
N VAL A 110 -5.91 9.89 8.72
CA VAL A 110 -4.47 9.66 8.92
C VAL A 110 -3.84 10.80 9.73
N LEU A 111 -4.08 12.04 9.34
CA LEU A 111 -3.46 13.21 9.98
C LEU A 111 -3.99 13.48 11.39
N LEU A 112 -5.23 13.08 11.68
CA LEU A 112 -5.85 13.27 13.00
C LEU A 112 -5.74 12.03 13.88
N TYR A 113 -5.16 10.94 13.39
CA TYR A 113 -5.03 9.72 14.17
C TYR A 113 -4.09 9.91 15.35
N ARG A 114 -4.61 9.67 16.55
CA ARG A 114 -3.81 9.69 17.78
C ARG A 114 -3.09 8.34 17.91
N VAL A 115 -1.78 8.36 17.76
CA VAL A 115 -0.97 7.17 18.04
C VAL A 115 -1.01 6.94 19.56
N PRO A 116 -1.47 5.75 20.03
CA PRO A 116 -1.41 5.44 21.44
C PRO A 116 0.05 5.45 21.91
N PRO A 117 0.34 5.90 23.13
CA PRO A 117 1.70 5.89 23.64
C PRO A 117 2.23 4.44 23.58
N SER A 118 3.39 4.26 22.94
CA SER A 118 4.04 2.97 22.86
C SER A 118 4.23 2.44 24.29
N ARG A 119 3.68 1.27 24.60
CA ARG A 119 4.02 0.58 25.82
C ARG A 119 5.53 0.37 25.76
N GLN A 120 6.27 1.07 26.63
CA GLN A 120 7.67 0.76 26.83
C GLN A 120 7.71 -0.72 27.22
N VAL A 121 8.29 -1.53 26.34
CA VAL A 121 8.64 -2.90 26.71
C VAL A 121 9.65 -2.72 27.83
N GLN A 122 9.17 -2.88 29.08
CA GLN A 122 10.08 -2.97 30.21
C GLN A 122 10.99 -4.15 29.90
N SER A 123 12.25 -3.83 29.63
CA SER A 123 13.29 -4.84 29.55
C SER A 123 13.31 -5.52 30.93
N VAL A 124 12.79 -6.75 30.95
CA VAL A 124 12.90 -7.62 32.10
C VAL A 124 14.40 -7.87 32.32
N PRO A 125 14.94 -7.62 33.53
CA PRO A 125 16.35 -7.84 33.83
C PRO A 125 16.72 -9.31 33.73
#